data_70ea170ea431d87604bbf3062238267d
#
_entry.id   70ea170ea431d87604bbf3062238267d
#
_cell.length_a   1.000
_cell.length_b   1.000
_cell.length_c   1.000
_cell.angle_alpha   90.00
_cell.angle_beta   90.00
_cell.angle_gamma   90.00
#
_symmetry.space_group_name_H-M   'P 1'
#
loop_
_entity.id
_entity.type
_entity.pdbx_description
1 polymer ?
#
loop_
_entity_poly.entity_id
_entity_poly.type
_entity_poly.pdbx_seq_one_letter_code
_entity_poly.pdbx_strand_id
1 'polypeptide(L)'
;MVTAPAVALPNIPVALSPLVLGTMTFGDTVDRAEAARLLDMALDAGITGVDTANVYAGGATESILGELLPKRRDRVVLATKAGIAHPDQGGHAPLSRAGLRAALEGSLRRLGTDHVDLFYLHQPDHVTPPAETMAAVAELAAEGRFLALGVSNHAAWRIADLMRLADELAAPRPVIAQQLHNLLARRIEEEFTGFAAHPAAHGLRTMAYNALAGGLLTGRYQEGRAPGAGRFGTSRLASAYQDRYWHDGLFAAVARLRDVADGAGIPLAALALRWLLHRESTDAVLIGCSGAGQLRANLEAAAAGPLPDDVLGACDEVGADLRGPMPAYHR
;
A
#
# COMPACT_ATOMS: atom_id res chain seq x y z
N MET A 1 -6.22 4.26 20.43
CA MET A 1 -4.92 4.38 19.74
C MET A 1 -4.59 3.01 19.15
N VAL A 2 -4.01 2.94 17.97
CA VAL A 2 -3.58 1.68 17.33
C VAL A 2 -2.52 1.02 18.22
N THR A 3 -2.67 -0.27 18.50
CA THR A 3 -1.81 -0.99 19.45
C THR A 3 -0.45 -1.41 18.90
N ALA A 4 -0.29 -1.47 17.56
CA ALA A 4 0.97 -1.77 16.92
C ALA A 4 1.95 -0.57 17.01
N PRO A 5 3.27 -0.81 17.12
CA PRO A 5 4.25 0.27 17.23
C PRO A 5 4.42 1.05 15.92
N ALA A 6 4.75 2.33 16.02
CA ALA A 6 5.15 3.13 14.88
C ALA A 6 6.55 2.69 14.37
N VAL A 7 6.79 2.85 13.09
CA VAL A 7 8.00 2.43 12.39
C VAL A 7 8.92 3.61 12.11
N ALA A 8 10.11 3.61 12.65
CA ALA A 8 11.15 4.56 12.27
C ALA A 8 11.72 4.16 10.91
N LEU A 9 11.76 5.11 9.98
CA LEU A 9 12.41 4.95 8.68
C LEU A 9 13.65 5.84 8.61
N PRO A 10 14.75 5.39 7.99
CA PRO A 10 15.95 6.20 7.85
C PRO A 10 15.66 7.55 7.18
N ASN A 11 16.29 8.62 7.69
CA ASN A 11 16.18 9.99 7.19
C ASN A 11 14.79 10.65 7.28
N ILE A 12 13.78 9.95 7.77
CA ILE A 12 12.44 10.51 7.96
C ILE A 12 12.25 10.86 9.44
N PRO A 13 12.05 12.16 9.79
CA PRO A 13 12.02 12.60 11.19
C PRO A 13 10.77 12.15 11.94
N VAL A 14 9.67 11.92 11.23
CA VAL A 14 8.40 11.48 11.81
C VAL A 14 8.29 9.96 11.65
N ALA A 15 8.03 9.24 12.74
CA ALA A 15 7.80 7.79 12.66
C ALA A 15 6.51 7.49 11.89
N LEU A 16 6.55 6.49 11.01
CA LEU A 16 5.39 6.03 10.25
C LEU A 16 4.45 5.26 11.18
N SER A 17 3.20 5.68 11.25
CA SER A 17 2.16 4.98 12.02
C SER A 17 1.84 3.60 11.43
N PRO A 18 1.38 2.63 12.25
CA PRO A 18 1.01 1.29 11.76
C PRO A 18 -0.13 1.29 10.73
N LEU A 19 -1.01 2.29 10.80
CA LEU A 19 -1.97 2.60 9.75
C LEU A 19 -1.47 3.77 8.92
N VAL A 20 -1.63 3.66 7.60
CA VAL A 20 -1.27 4.69 6.62
C VAL A 20 -2.52 5.04 5.81
N LEU A 21 -2.81 6.33 5.66
CA LEU A 21 -3.93 6.79 4.85
C LEU A 21 -3.59 6.69 3.37
N GLY A 22 -4.25 5.75 2.67
CA GLY A 22 -4.20 5.64 1.22
C GLY A 22 -5.20 6.56 0.55
N THR A 23 -4.75 7.34 -0.41
CA THR A 23 -5.52 8.42 -1.02
C THR A 23 -6.02 8.12 -2.43
N MET A 24 -5.89 6.89 -2.92
CA MET A 24 -6.29 6.49 -4.28
C MET A 24 -7.75 6.78 -4.63
N THR A 25 -8.62 6.97 -3.63
CA THR A 25 -10.04 7.34 -3.81
C THR A 25 -10.25 8.84 -4.01
N PHE A 26 -9.28 9.69 -3.64
CA PHE A 26 -9.40 11.14 -3.71
C PHE A 26 -9.38 11.62 -5.17
N GLY A 27 -10.41 12.36 -5.56
CA GLY A 27 -10.60 12.79 -6.95
C GLY A 27 -11.16 11.69 -7.88
N ASP A 28 -11.47 10.49 -7.35
CA ASP A 28 -12.21 9.41 -8.03
C ASP A 28 -13.60 9.25 -7.39
N THR A 29 -13.69 8.55 -6.26
CA THR A 29 -14.95 8.29 -5.55
C THR A 29 -15.12 9.15 -4.28
N VAL A 30 -14.11 9.90 -3.91
CA VAL A 30 -14.07 10.82 -2.77
C VAL A 30 -13.75 12.22 -3.31
N ASP A 31 -14.65 13.16 -3.09
CA ASP A 31 -14.45 14.55 -3.47
C ASP A 31 -13.47 15.27 -2.52
N ARG A 32 -13.12 16.52 -2.86
CA ARG A 32 -12.16 17.33 -2.09
C ARG A 32 -12.62 17.59 -0.65
N ALA A 33 -13.92 17.79 -0.44
CA ALA A 33 -14.44 18.12 0.90
C ALA A 33 -14.36 16.91 1.83
N GLU A 34 -14.75 15.73 1.34
CA GLU A 34 -14.62 14.49 2.10
C GLU A 34 -13.15 14.07 2.25
N ALA A 35 -12.29 14.33 1.24
CA ALA A 35 -10.85 14.10 1.36
C ALA A 35 -10.24 14.92 2.50
N ALA A 36 -10.62 16.20 2.65
CA ALA A 36 -10.19 17.04 3.76
C ALA A 36 -10.63 16.48 5.11
N ARG A 37 -11.91 16.05 5.20
CA ARG A 37 -12.45 15.43 6.41
C ARG A 37 -11.72 14.14 6.78
N LEU A 38 -11.46 13.26 5.81
CA LEU A 38 -10.73 12.01 6.03
C LEU A 38 -9.29 12.26 6.47
N LEU A 39 -8.62 13.24 5.87
CA LEU A 39 -7.26 13.62 6.27
C LEU A 39 -7.22 14.14 7.72
N ASP A 40 -8.09 15.07 8.08
CA ASP A 40 -8.16 15.60 9.44
C ASP A 40 -8.44 14.49 10.45
N MET A 41 -9.43 13.66 10.19
CA MET A 41 -9.79 12.53 11.05
C MET A 41 -8.66 11.52 11.21
N ALA A 42 -7.90 11.24 10.14
CA ALA A 42 -6.75 10.35 10.18
C ALA A 42 -5.62 10.93 11.05
N LEU A 43 -5.28 12.21 10.86
CA LEU A 43 -4.24 12.90 11.62
C LEU A 43 -4.61 13.05 13.10
N ASP A 44 -5.87 13.31 13.42
CA ASP A 44 -6.36 13.41 14.80
C ASP A 44 -6.37 12.04 15.51
N ALA A 45 -6.49 10.96 14.75
CA ALA A 45 -6.33 9.59 15.25
C ALA A 45 -4.87 9.13 15.40
N GLY A 46 -3.89 9.99 15.03
CA GLY A 46 -2.46 9.69 15.12
C GLY A 46 -1.89 8.95 13.92
N ILE A 47 -2.61 8.90 12.79
CA ILE A 47 -2.03 8.42 11.52
C ILE A 47 -1.07 9.50 11.00
N THR A 48 0.19 9.12 10.79
CA THR A 48 1.22 10.00 10.25
C THR A 48 1.49 9.79 8.77
N GLY A 49 1.25 8.58 8.25
CA GLY A 49 1.49 8.26 6.84
C GLY A 49 0.36 8.71 5.92
N VAL A 50 0.68 9.45 4.86
CA VAL A 50 -0.23 9.82 3.76
C VAL A 50 0.39 9.33 2.46
N ASP A 51 -0.24 8.34 1.83
CA ASP A 51 0.28 7.65 0.65
C ASP A 51 -0.53 7.99 -0.60
N THR A 52 0.13 8.52 -1.61
CA THR A 52 -0.44 8.85 -2.92
C THR A 52 0.42 8.26 -4.06
N ALA A 53 0.11 8.60 -5.30
CA ALA A 53 0.89 8.29 -6.50
C ALA A 53 0.50 9.25 -7.65
N ASN A 54 1.43 9.48 -8.58
CA ASN A 54 1.20 10.32 -9.75
C ASN A 54 0.00 9.87 -10.62
N VAL A 55 -0.24 8.56 -10.71
CA VAL A 55 -1.32 7.98 -11.52
C VAL A 55 -2.70 8.05 -10.88
N TYR A 56 -2.79 8.36 -9.57
CA TYR A 56 -4.08 8.36 -8.89
C TYR A 56 -4.95 9.50 -9.39
N ALA A 57 -6.14 9.15 -9.90
CA ALA A 57 -7.06 10.05 -10.59
C ALA A 57 -6.38 10.94 -11.66
N GLY A 58 -5.31 10.42 -12.33
CA GLY A 58 -4.57 11.17 -13.35
C GLY A 58 -3.82 12.39 -12.78
N GLY A 59 -3.37 12.32 -11.53
CA GLY A 59 -2.68 13.41 -10.82
C GLY A 59 -3.60 14.30 -9.97
N ALA A 60 -4.92 14.19 -10.10
CA ALA A 60 -5.86 15.00 -9.32
C ALA A 60 -5.74 14.73 -7.81
N THR A 61 -5.43 13.50 -7.40
CA THR A 61 -5.21 13.15 -6.00
C THR A 61 -4.06 13.96 -5.39
N GLU A 62 -2.93 14.06 -6.08
CA GLU A 62 -1.79 14.86 -5.62
C GLU A 62 -2.12 16.36 -5.58
N SER A 63 -2.90 16.87 -6.53
CA SER A 63 -3.35 18.27 -6.52
C SER A 63 -4.25 18.57 -5.32
N ILE A 64 -5.19 17.67 -4.99
CA ILE A 64 -6.02 17.78 -3.79
C ILE A 64 -5.14 17.80 -2.52
N LEU A 65 -4.16 16.90 -2.43
CA LEU A 65 -3.25 16.85 -1.28
C LEU A 65 -2.38 18.11 -1.19
N GLY A 66 -1.91 18.64 -2.33
CA GLY A 66 -1.15 19.88 -2.39
C GLY A 66 -1.90 21.08 -1.81
N GLU A 67 -3.24 21.11 -1.93
CA GLU A 67 -4.08 22.13 -1.30
C GLU A 67 -4.32 21.85 0.20
N LEU A 68 -4.39 20.61 0.61
CA LEU A 68 -4.76 20.23 1.97
C LEU A 68 -3.58 20.13 2.94
N LEU A 69 -2.39 19.78 2.47
CA LEU A 69 -1.24 19.48 3.31
C LEU A 69 -0.44 20.68 3.83
N PRO A 70 -0.39 21.89 3.22
CA PRO A 70 0.58 22.94 3.62
C PRO A 70 0.57 23.27 5.11
N LYS A 71 -0.60 23.26 5.76
CA LYS A 71 -0.73 23.52 7.21
C LYS A 71 -0.49 22.30 8.11
N ARG A 72 -0.20 21.14 7.52
CA ARG A 72 -0.10 19.83 8.19
C ARG A 72 1.16 19.08 7.81
N ARG A 73 2.00 19.68 6.95
CA ARG A 73 3.16 19.02 6.31
C ARG A 73 4.15 18.43 7.32
N ASP A 74 4.36 19.09 8.41
CA ASP A 74 5.25 18.69 9.51
C ASP A 74 4.74 17.51 10.36
N ARG A 75 3.45 17.19 10.23
CA ARG A 75 2.80 16.10 10.94
C ARG A 75 2.74 14.80 10.14
N VAL A 76 3.12 14.81 8.87
CA VAL A 76 2.93 13.70 7.96
C VAL A 76 4.23 13.15 7.38
N VAL A 77 4.25 11.86 7.14
CA VAL A 77 5.15 11.17 6.23
C VAL A 77 4.44 11.12 4.88
N LEU A 78 4.79 12.04 3.99
CA LEU A 78 4.20 12.14 2.66
C LEU A 78 4.90 11.20 1.69
N ALA A 79 4.15 10.26 1.14
CA ALA A 79 4.65 9.33 0.15
C ALA A 79 3.99 9.54 -1.20
N THR A 80 4.78 9.53 -2.29
CA THR A 80 4.27 9.39 -3.66
C THR A 80 5.03 8.34 -4.45
N LYS A 81 4.53 7.97 -5.63
CA LYS A 81 5.06 6.86 -6.44
C LYS A 81 5.14 7.25 -7.90
N ALA A 82 6.18 6.75 -8.59
CA ALA A 82 6.27 6.73 -10.05
C ALA A 82 6.74 5.34 -10.53
N GLY A 83 6.50 5.01 -11.80
CA GLY A 83 6.85 3.70 -12.36
C GLY A 83 5.67 3.03 -13.09
N ILE A 84 4.54 3.73 -13.19
CA ILE A 84 3.42 3.41 -14.07
C ILE A 84 3.35 4.52 -15.12
N ALA A 85 2.96 4.20 -16.35
CA ALA A 85 2.85 5.19 -17.42
C ALA A 85 1.93 6.35 -17.04
N HIS A 86 2.41 7.57 -17.22
CA HIS A 86 1.71 8.81 -16.92
C HIS A 86 2.10 9.91 -17.93
N PRO A 87 1.21 10.86 -18.28
CA PRO A 87 1.50 11.92 -19.24
C PRO A 87 2.75 12.77 -18.93
N ASP A 88 3.08 12.97 -17.65
CA ASP A 88 4.30 13.71 -17.25
C ASP A 88 5.58 13.15 -17.87
N GLN A 89 5.62 11.85 -18.18
CA GLN A 89 6.81 11.17 -18.69
C GLN A 89 7.10 11.46 -20.16
N GLY A 90 6.18 12.13 -20.87
CA GLY A 90 6.40 12.53 -22.28
C GLY A 90 6.71 11.38 -23.24
N GLY A 91 6.21 10.16 -22.94
CA GLY A 91 6.46 8.95 -23.74
C GLY A 91 7.73 8.18 -23.36
N HIS A 92 8.52 8.65 -22.38
CA HIS A 92 9.65 7.89 -21.85
C HIS A 92 9.16 6.67 -21.03
N ALA A 93 9.98 5.60 -20.98
CA ALA A 93 9.71 4.44 -20.14
C ALA A 93 9.59 4.87 -18.66
N PRO A 94 8.66 4.28 -17.90
CA PRO A 94 8.28 4.78 -16.57
C PRO A 94 9.43 4.86 -15.56
N LEU A 95 10.38 3.94 -15.61
CA LEU A 95 11.54 3.90 -14.70
C LEU A 95 12.85 4.34 -15.38
N SER A 96 12.81 4.79 -16.65
CA SER A 96 13.98 5.41 -17.28
C SER A 96 14.38 6.70 -16.56
N ARG A 97 15.63 7.11 -16.70
CA ARG A 97 16.14 8.35 -16.08
C ARG A 97 15.23 9.56 -16.38
N ALA A 98 14.87 9.75 -17.66
CA ALA A 98 14.01 10.87 -18.06
C ALA A 98 12.57 10.71 -17.56
N GLY A 99 12.00 9.50 -17.66
CA GLY A 99 10.64 9.21 -17.22
C GLY A 99 10.46 9.38 -15.70
N LEU A 100 11.40 8.84 -14.92
CA LEU A 100 11.34 8.90 -13.47
C LEU A 100 11.48 10.34 -12.94
N ARG A 101 12.44 11.11 -13.51
CA ARG A 101 12.62 12.53 -13.19
C ARG A 101 11.37 13.34 -13.49
N ALA A 102 10.86 13.23 -14.72
CA ALA A 102 9.67 13.98 -15.13
C ALA A 102 8.45 13.64 -14.30
N ALA A 103 8.26 12.37 -13.96
CA ALA A 103 7.17 11.91 -13.09
C ALA A 103 7.27 12.51 -11.68
N LEU A 104 8.45 12.46 -11.04
CA LEU A 104 8.63 13.01 -9.70
C LEU A 104 8.49 14.54 -9.71
N GLU A 105 9.06 15.24 -10.67
CA GLU A 105 8.89 16.69 -10.81
C GLU A 105 7.41 17.08 -11.00
N GLY A 106 6.66 16.29 -11.78
CA GLY A 106 5.21 16.45 -11.92
C GLY A 106 4.49 16.29 -10.59
N SER A 107 4.84 15.26 -9.83
CA SER A 107 4.29 15.01 -8.49
C SER A 107 4.59 16.16 -7.53
N LEU A 108 5.84 16.62 -7.45
CA LEU A 108 6.24 17.73 -6.58
C LEU A 108 5.49 19.02 -6.92
N ARG A 109 5.30 19.33 -8.21
CA ARG A 109 4.50 20.51 -8.62
C ARG A 109 3.04 20.39 -8.16
N ARG A 110 2.39 19.22 -8.31
CA ARG A 110 1.00 19.02 -7.88
C ARG A 110 0.85 19.04 -6.38
N LEU A 111 1.80 18.46 -5.66
CA LEU A 111 1.85 18.45 -4.19
C LEU A 111 2.23 19.80 -3.59
N GLY A 112 2.78 20.74 -4.38
CA GLY A 112 3.19 22.06 -3.92
C GLY A 112 4.37 22.02 -2.93
N THR A 113 5.31 21.07 -3.11
CA THR A 113 6.47 20.85 -2.24
C THR A 113 7.73 20.63 -3.07
N ASP A 114 8.90 20.87 -2.49
CA ASP A 114 10.21 20.64 -3.10
C ASP A 114 10.69 19.18 -2.93
N HIS A 115 10.14 18.45 -1.95
CA HIS A 115 10.46 17.04 -1.69
C HIS A 115 9.28 16.27 -1.10
N VAL A 116 9.36 14.94 -1.18
CA VAL A 116 8.52 14.01 -0.42
C VAL A 116 9.38 13.26 0.60
N ASP A 117 8.75 12.74 1.67
CA ASP A 117 9.49 11.96 2.65
C ASP A 117 9.82 10.57 2.11
N LEU A 118 8.90 9.97 1.38
CA LEU A 118 9.05 8.61 0.86
C LEU A 118 8.67 8.59 -0.63
N PHE A 119 9.61 8.17 -1.46
CA PHE A 119 9.40 8.02 -2.89
C PHE A 119 9.43 6.55 -3.28
N TYR A 120 8.36 6.05 -3.92
CA TYR A 120 8.27 4.67 -4.34
C TYR A 120 8.53 4.47 -5.84
N LEU A 121 9.30 3.45 -6.16
CA LEU A 121 9.20 2.79 -7.47
C LEU A 121 7.92 1.94 -7.45
N HIS A 122 6.87 2.38 -8.16
CA HIS A 122 5.49 1.88 -8.01
C HIS A 122 5.32 0.43 -8.45
N GLN A 123 6.02 0.05 -9.52
CA GLN A 123 6.13 -1.31 -10.03
C GLN A 123 7.36 -1.43 -10.93
N PRO A 124 7.87 -2.64 -11.18
CA PRO A 124 8.89 -2.85 -12.20
C PRO A 124 8.39 -2.42 -13.59
N ASP A 125 9.18 -1.68 -14.33
CA ASP A 125 9.02 -1.63 -15.77
C ASP A 125 9.95 -2.71 -16.38
N HIS A 126 9.50 -3.44 -17.37
CA HIS A 126 10.27 -4.54 -17.95
C HIS A 126 11.15 -4.07 -19.12
N VAL A 127 11.26 -2.77 -19.33
CA VAL A 127 11.96 -2.13 -20.46
C VAL A 127 13.26 -1.48 -19.99
N THR A 128 13.23 -0.76 -18.86
CA THR A 128 14.38 -0.02 -18.34
C THR A 128 15.34 -0.95 -17.58
N PRO A 129 16.64 -0.93 -17.88
CA PRO A 129 17.64 -1.62 -17.08
C PRO A 129 17.63 -1.11 -15.62
N PRO A 130 17.63 -2.00 -14.61
CA PRO A 130 17.59 -1.58 -13.21
C PRO A 130 18.73 -0.62 -12.80
N ALA A 131 19.91 -0.76 -13.42
CA ALA A 131 21.04 0.14 -13.19
C ALA A 131 20.75 1.58 -13.63
N GLU A 132 20.02 1.79 -14.74
CA GLU A 132 19.60 3.13 -15.18
C GLU A 132 18.61 3.74 -14.18
N THR A 133 17.64 2.96 -13.71
CA THR A 133 16.69 3.37 -12.68
C THR A 133 17.41 3.79 -11.41
N MET A 134 18.36 2.99 -10.93
CA MET A 134 19.09 3.28 -9.68
C MET A 134 20.05 4.47 -9.83
N ALA A 135 20.62 4.70 -11.02
CA ALA A 135 21.38 5.91 -11.30
C ALA A 135 20.48 7.17 -11.23
N ALA A 136 19.28 7.11 -11.79
CA ALA A 136 18.31 8.21 -11.69
C ALA A 136 17.87 8.44 -10.23
N VAL A 137 17.66 7.38 -9.46
CA VAL A 137 17.36 7.45 -8.02
C VAL A 137 18.49 8.15 -7.26
N ALA A 138 19.76 7.81 -7.53
CA ALA A 138 20.93 8.45 -6.93
C ALA A 138 20.95 9.97 -7.18
N GLU A 139 20.70 10.39 -8.43
CA GLU A 139 20.66 11.80 -8.82
C GLU A 139 19.55 12.56 -8.08
N LEU A 140 18.32 12.02 -8.09
CA LEU A 140 17.17 12.64 -7.44
C LEU A 140 17.34 12.73 -5.91
N ALA A 141 17.96 11.73 -5.31
CA ALA A 141 18.32 11.74 -3.89
C ALA A 141 19.38 12.82 -3.58
N ALA A 142 20.43 12.93 -4.40
CA ALA A 142 21.45 13.95 -4.25
C ALA A 142 20.90 15.39 -4.40
N GLU A 143 19.84 15.55 -5.21
CA GLU A 143 19.10 16.80 -5.34
C GLU A 143 18.11 17.06 -4.18
N GLY A 144 17.99 16.14 -3.22
CA GLY A 144 17.08 16.27 -2.08
C GLY A 144 15.59 16.15 -2.44
N ARG A 145 15.24 15.49 -3.55
CA ARG A 145 13.84 15.38 -4.01
C ARG A 145 12.99 14.42 -3.17
N PHE A 146 13.62 13.57 -2.39
CA PHE A 146 12.98 12.69 -1.41
C PHE A 146 13.97 12.31 -0.29
N LEU A 147 13.45 11.87 0.87
CA LEU A 147 14.27 11.50 2.03
C LEU A 147 14.60 10.01 2.06
N ALA A 148 13.67 9.14 1.66
CA ALA A 148 13.85 7.70 1.65
C ALA A 148 13.22 7.07 0.40
N LEU A 149 13.82 5.95 -0.05
CA LEU A 149 13.32 5.16 -1.19
C LEU A 149 12.45 4.01 -0.69
N GLY A 150 11.31 3.81 -1.34
CA GLY A 150 10.48 2.62 -1.22
C GLY A 150 10.34 1.89 -2.55
N VAL A 151 9.86 0.66 -2.51
CA VAL A 151 9.46 -0.11 -3.69
C VAL A 151 8.06 -0.67 -3.51
N SER A 152 7.33 -0.90 -4.59
CA SER A 152 6.02 -1.53 -4.54
C SER A 152 5.88 -2.54 -5.67
N ASN A 153 5.19 -3.66 -5.43
CA ASN A 153 4.98 -4.72 -6.43
C ASN A 153 6.27 -5.34 -6.99
N HIS A 154 7.37 -5.30 -6.25
CA HIS A 154 8.63 -5.92 -6.63
C HIS A 154 8.78 -7.30 -5.97
N ALA A 155 9.21 -8.29 -6.73
CA ALA A 155 9.61 -9.59 -6.19
C ALA A 155 10.87 -9.47 -5.32
N ALA A 156 11.05 -10.37 -4.36
CA ALA A 156 12.18 -10.38 -3.43
C ALA A 156 13.54 -10.30 -4.14
N TRP A 157 13.75 -11.11 -5.19
CA TRP A 157 14.99 -11.10 -5.97
C TRP A 157 15.27 -9.76 -6.67
N ARG A 158 14.22 -9.06 -7.14
CA ARG A 158 14.38 -7.72 -7.73
C ARG A 158 14.79 -6.69 -6.69
N ILE A 159 14.22 -6.77 -5.48
CA ILE A 159 14.60 -5.87 -4.39
C ILE A 159 16.06 -6.11 -3.99
N ALA A 160 16.49 -7.38 -3.91
CA ALA A 160 17.88 -7.72 -3.65
C ALA A 160 18.83 -7.15 -4.72
N ASP A 161 18.46 -7.23 -6.00
CA ASP A 161 19.24 -6.64 -7.09
C ASP A 161 19.28 -5.11 -7.02
N LEU A 162 18.16 -4.44 -6.71
CA LEU A 162 18.13 -3.00 -6.49
C LEU A 162 19.01 -2.58 -5.30
N MET A 163 19.05 -3.35 -4.22
CA MET A 163 19.94 -3.09 -3.08
C MET A 163 21.42 -3.22 -3.45
N ARG A 164 21.78 -4.26 -4.22
CA ARG A 164 23.13 -4.41 -4.75
C ARG A 164 23.54 -3.22 -5.64
N LEU A 165 22.66 -2.82 -6.57
CA LEU A 165 22.88 -1.65 -7.43
C LEU A 165 22.95 -0.34 -6.63
N ALA A 166 22.18 -0.21 -5.55
CA ALA A 166 22.24 0.95 -4.67
C ALA A 166 23.64 1.10 -4.07
N ASP A 167 24.27 -0.01 -3.64
CA ASP A 167 25.63 0.01 -3.10
C ASP A 167 26.67 0.39 -4.17
N GLU A 168 26.55 -0.18 -5.37
CA GLU A 168 27.47 0.08 -6.49
C GLU A 168 27.39 1.52 -7.00
N LEU A 169 26.22 2.14 -6.95
CA LEU A 169 25.95 3.47 -7.50
C LEU A 169 25.85 4.56 -6.44
N ALA A 170 26.12 4.24 -5.17
CA ALA A 170 25.93 5.14 -4.03
C ALA A 170 24.51 5.75 -3.99
N ALA A 171 23.51 4.98 -4.43
CA ALA A 171 22.10 5.33 -4.34
C ALA A 171 21.50 4.91 -2.98
N PRO A 172 20.41 5.53 -2.52
CA PRO A 172 19.70 5.05 -1.33
C PRO A 172 19.12 3.65 -1.58
N ARG A 173 19.32 2.73 -0.62
CA ARG A 173 18.66 1.43 -0.64
C ARG A 173 17.16 1.61 -0.34
N PRO A 174 16.28 0.75 -0.93
CA PRO A 174 14.89 0.69 -0.51
C PRO A 174 14.79 0.35 0.99
N VAL A 175 14.05 1.16 1.75
CA VAL A 175 13.85 0.97 3.20
C VAL A 175 12.50 0.36 3.55
N ILE A 176 11.56 0.38 2.60
CA ILE A 176 10.20 -0.16 2.76
C ILE A 176 9.68 -0.73 1.44
N ALA A 177 9.01 -1.87 1.51
CA ALA A 177 8.33 -2.49 0.38
C ALA A 177 6.81 -2.47 0.61
N GLN A 178 6.08 -1.84 -0.32
CA GLN A 178 4.62 -1.81 -0.30
C GLN A 178 4.09 -2.96 -1.17
N GLN A 179 3.52 -3.98 -0.53
CA GLN A 179 3.16 -5.25 -1.18
C GLN A 179 1.68 -5.59 -1.01
N LEU A 180 1.11 -6.32 -1.99
CA LEU A 180 -0.24 -6.85 -1.90
C LEU A 180 -0.30 -7.95 -0.83
N HIS A 181 -1.03 -7.68 0.27
CA HIS A 181 -1.25 -8.66 1.31
C HIS A 181 -2.61 -8.47 1.98
N ASN A 182 -3.39 -9.54 2.05
CA ASN A 182 -4.65 -9.63 2.77
C ASN A 182 -5.07 -11.10 2.88
N LEU A 183 -6.16 -11.39 3.58
CA LEU A 183 -6.66 -12.76 3.79
C LEU A 183 -6.88 -13.58 2.50
N LEU A 184 -7.13 -12.91 1.35
CA LEU A 184 -7.36 -13.56 0.05
C LEU A 184 -6.13 -13.54 -0.87
N ALA A 185 -5.07 -12.80 -0.53
CA ALA A 185 -3.89 -12.61 -1.36
C ALA A 185 -2.63 -12.75 -0.49
N ARG A 186 -2.17 -14.00 -0.29
CA ARG A 186 -1.13 -14.38 0.67
C ARG A 186 0.19 -14.82 0.04
N ARG A 187 0.37 -14.66 -1.27
CA ARG A 187 1.57 -15.17 -1.96
C ARG A 187 2.90 -14.57 -1.45
N ILE A 188 2.88 -13.36 -0.89
CA ILE A 188 4.11 -12.77 -0.31
C ILE A 188 4.64 -13.58 0.88
N GLU A 189 3.82 -14.40 1.53
CA GLU A 189 4.22 -15.24 2.66
C GLU A 189 5.14 -16.39 2.23
N GLU A 190 5.17 -16.76 0.95
CA GLU A 190 5.94 -17.89 0.44
C GLU A 190 7.44 -17.56 0.34
N GLU A 191 7.79 -16.36 -0.13
CA GLU A 191 9.17 -16.00 -0.44
C GLU A 191 9.56 -14.62 0.11
N PHE A 192 8.72 -13.61 -0.11
CA PHE A 192 9.05 -12.23 0.23
C PHE A 192 9.22 -12.02 1.75
N THR A 193 8.38 -12.61 2.59
CA THR A 193 8.47 -12.42 4.05
C THR A 193 9.76 -12.99 4.61
N GLY A 194 10.20 -14.15 4.11
CA GLY A 194 11.48 -14.74 4.46
C GLY A 194 12.66 -13.85 4.03
N PHE A 195 12.59 -13.27 2.84
CA PHE A 195 13.60 -12.31 2.38
C PHE A 195 13.61 -11.06 3.26
N ALA A 196 12.46 -10.45 3.54
CA ALA A 196 12.39 -9.22 4.34
C ALA A 196 12.93 -9.39 5.76
N ALA A 197 12.75 -10.58 6.35
CA ALA A 197 13.30 -10.93 7.67
C ALA A 197 14.80 -11.27 7.64
N HIS A 198 15.39 -11.53 6.46
CA HIS A 198 16.77 -11.93 6.34
C HIS A 198 17.72 -10.72 6.52
N PRO A 199 18.88 -10.87 7.18
CA PRO A 199 19.86 -9.77 7.35
C PRO A 199 20.28 -9.08 6.04
N ALA A 200 20.31 -9.80 4.92
CA ALA A 200 20.61 -9.23 3.59
C ALA A 200 19.55 -8.23 3.09
N ALA A 201 18.37 -8.20 3.68
CA ALA A 201 17.35 -7.19 3.39
C ALA A 201 17.58 -5.86 4.15
N HIS A 202 18.64 -5.79 4.96
CA HIS A 202 19.08 -4.58 5.66
C HIS A 202 17.98 -3.87 6.48
N GLY A 203 17.06 -4.62 7.08
CA GLY A 203 15.94 -4.07 7.84
C GLY A 203 14.81 -3.50 7.00
N LEU A 204 14.65 -4.00 5.76
CA LEU A 204 13.54 -3.63 4.88
C LEU A 204 12.20 -3.80 5.61
N ARG A 205 11.41 -2.73 5.66
CA ARG A 205 10.08 -2.75 6.24
C ARG A 205 9.03 -3.19 5.22
N THR A 206 7.95 -3.75 5.70
CA THR A 206 6.83 -4.21 4.87
C THR A 206 5.57 -3.40 5.14
N MET A 207 5.03 -2.77 4.11
CA MET A 207 3.71 -2.15 4.13
C MET A 207 2.74 -2.97 3.30
N ALA A 208 1.66 -3.43 3.93
CA ALA A 208 0.61 -4.15 3.20
C ALA A 208 -0.41 -3.19 2.59
N TYR A 209 -0.72 -3.34 1.32
CA TYR A 209 -1.81 -2.60 0.71
C TYR A 209 -2.98 -3.52 0.35
N ASN A 210 -4.16 -2.92 0.15
CA ASN A 210 -5.39 -3.59 -0.23
C ASN A 210 -5.94 -4.54 0.86
N ALA A 211 -5.81 -4.12 2.13
CA ALA A 211 -6.17 -4.89 3.33
C ALA A 211 -7.57 -5.52 3.28
N LEU A 212 -8.53 -4.85 2.65
CA LEU A 212 -9.92 -5.31 2.50
C LEU A 212 -10.23 -5.89 1.12
N ALA A 213 -9.20 -6.27 0.32
CA ALA A 213 -9.38 -6.87 -1.02
C ALA A 213 -10.34 -6.06 -1.91
N GLY A 214 -10.12 -4.73 -2.03
CA GLY A 214 -11.00 -3.83 -2.77
C GLY A 214 -12.38 -3.63 -2.14
N GLY A 215 -12.61 -4.15 -0.97
CA GLY A 215 -13.88 -4.16 -0.24
C GLY A 215 -14.60 -5.51 -0.27
N LEU A 216 -14.03 -6.57 -0.89
CA LEU A 216 -14.62 -7.91 -0.87
C LEU A 216 -14.71 -8.44 0.58
N LEU A 217 -13.69 -8.21 1.39
CA LEU A 217 -13.64 -8.56 2.82
C LEU A 217 -14.52 -7.67 3.73
N THR A 218 -15.35 -6.80 3.17
CA THR A 218 -16.43 -6.16 3.94
C THR A 218 -17.70 -7.01 3.99
N GLY A 219 -17.78 -8.05 3.14
CA GLY A 219 -18.95 -8.91 3.00
C GLY A 219 -20.14 -8.28 2.26
N ARG A 220 -20.02 -7.06 1.73
CA ARG A 220 -21.12 -6.37 1.04
C ARG A 220 -21.40 -6.88 -0.37
N TYR A 221 -20.44 -7.57 -0.99
CA TYR A 221 -20.58 -8.14 -2.32
C TYR A 221 -21.05 -9.58 -2.23
N GLN A 222 -21.84 -10.00 -3.21
CA GLN A 222 -22.40 -11.34 -3.31
C GLN A 222 -22.06 -11.95 -4.65
N GLU A 223 -21.77 -13.25 -4.66
CA GLU A 223 -21.58 -14.03 -5.86
C GLU A 223 -22.80 -13.93 -6.79
N GLY A 224 -22.56 -13.90 -8.10
CA GLY A 224 -23.62 -13.81 -9.11
C GLY A 224 -24.32 -12.44 -9.20
N ARG A 225 -24.00 -11.48 -8.37
CA ARG A 225 -24.53 -10.10 -8.44
C ARG A 225 -23.53 -9.13 -9.01
N ALA A 226 -23.91 -8.39 -10.04
CA ALA A 226 -23.08 -7.29 -10.56
C ALA A 226 -22.85 -6.24 -9.48
N PRO A 227 -21.61 -5.71 -9.32
CA PRO A 227 -21.33 -4.68 -8.35
C PRO A 227 -21.97 -3.35 -8.77
N GLY A 228 -22.88 -2.82 -7.95
CA GLY A 228 -23.58 -1.57 -8.27
C GLY A 228 -22.73 -0.31 -8.07
N ALA A 229 -21.85 -0.30 -7.08
CA ALA A 229 -21.06 0.88 -6.70
C ALA A 229 -19.72 0.49 -6.06
N GLY A 230 -18.85 1.49 -5.86
CA GLY A 230 -17.56 1.36 -5.19
C GLY A 230 -16.45 0.83 -6.11
N ARG A 231 -15.44 0.20 -5.51
CA ARG A 231 -14.21 -0.19 -6.20
C ARG A 231 -14.45 -1.17 -7.38
N PHE A 232 -15.42 -2.04 -7.27
CA PHE A 232 -15.77 -3.02 -8.31
C PHE A 232 -16.80 -2.52 -9.31
N GLY A 233 -17.48 -1.39 -9.06
CA GLY A 233 -18.56 -0.86 -9.91
C GLY A 233 -18.23 0.47 -10.56
N THR A 234 -18.21 1.55 -9.79
CA THR A 234 -18.13 2.94 -10.32
C THR A 234 -16.71 3.52 -10.37
N SER A 235 -15.72 2.89 -9.76
CA SER A 235 -14.32 3.34 -9.81
C SER A 235 -13.74 3.19 -11.21
N ARG A 236 -12.83 4.10 -11.60
CA ARG A 236 -12.02 3.99 -12.83
C ARG A 236 -11.20 2.70 -12.91
N LEU A 237 -10.95 2.06 -11.77
CA LEU A 237 -10.19 0.81 -11.65
C LEU A 237 -11.09 -0.43 -11.53
N ALA A 238 -12.40 -0.32 -11.77
CA ALA A 238 -13.35 -1.41 -11.54
C ALA A 238 -12.97 -2.71 -12.27
N SER A 239 -12.63 -2.64 -13.56
CA SER A 239 -12.19 -3.81 -14.35
C SER A 239 -10.98 -4.49 -13.71
N ALA A 240 -9.92 -3.75 -13.41
CA ALA A 240 -8.70 -4.31 -12.82
C ALA A 240 -8.95 -4.98 -11.46
N TYR A 241 -9.90 -4.46 -10.67
CA TYR A 241 -10.28 -5.08 -9.40
C TYR A 241 -11.18 -6.29 -9.60
N GLN A 242 -12.08 -6.29 -10.59
CA GLN A 242 -12.85 -7.47 -10.96
C GLN A 242 -11.93 -8.58 -11.45
N ASP A 243 -11.01 -8.31 -12.36
CA ASP A 243 -10.03 -9.28 -12.86
C ASP A 243 -9.20 -9.91 -11.71
N ARG A 244 -8.90 -9.13 -10.68
CA ARG A 244 -8.10 -9.58 -9.53
C ARG A 244 -8.89 -10.40 -8.51
N TYR A 245 -10.15 -10.06 -8.24
CA TYR A 245 -10.87 -10.57 -7.08
C TYR A 245 -12.25 -11.16 -7.38
N TRP A 246 -12.82 -10.97 -8.57
CA TRP A 246 -14.18 -11.39 -8.86
C TRP A 246 -14.22 -12.84 -9.37
N HIS A 247 -13.89 -13.78 -8.47
CA HIS A 247 -13.79 -15.20 -8.76
C HIS A 247 -14.57 -16.01 -7.71
N ASP A 248 -15.27 -17.06 -8.14
CA ASP A 248 -16.12 -17.91 -7.30
C ASP A 248 -15.35 -18.47 -6.08
N GLY A 249 -14.11 -18.92 -6.29
CA GLY A 249 -13.27 -19.42 -5.21
C GLY A 249 -12.96 -18.37 -4.13
N LEU A 250 -12.86 -17.08 -4.51
CA LEU A 250 -12.66 -15.99 -3.53
C LEU A 250 -13.97 -15.66 -2.82
N PHE A 251 -15.12 -15.74 -3.47
CA PHE A 251 -16.42 -15.60 -2.79
C PHE A 251 -16.66 -16.72 -1.80
N ALA A 252 -16.32 -17.97 -2.13
CA ALA A 252 -16.38 -19.10 -1.21
C ALA A 252 -15.47 -18.89 0.01
N ALA A 253 -14.25 -18.41 -0.20
CA ALA A 253 -13.34 -18.08 0.89
C ALA A 253 -13.88 -16.93 1.78
N VAL A 254 -14.48 -15.90 1.18
CA VAL A 254 -15.15 -14.81 1.93
C VAL A 254 -16.31 -15.33 2.76
N ALA A 255 -17.10 -16.27 2.26
CA ALA A 255 -18.18 -16.88 3.03
C ALA A 255 -17.63 -17.61 4.28
N ARG A 256 -16.61 -18.44 4.12
CA ARG A 256 -15.94 -19.12 5.26
C ARG A 256 -15.32 -18.13 6.26
N LEU A 257 -14.66 -17.07 5.78
CA LEU A 257 -14.12 -16.02 6.67
C LEU A 257 -15.23 -15.27 7.39
N ARG A 258 -16.40 -15.14 6.80
CA ARG A 258 -17.59 -14.58 7.46
C ARG A 258 -18.05 -15.47 8.59
N ASP A 259 -18.13 -16.79 8.38
CA ASP A 259 -18.51 -17.74 9.42
C ASP A 259 -17.53 -17.68 10.61
N VAL A 260 -16.22 -17.54 10.34
CA VAL A 260 -15.20 -17.32 11.39
C VAL A 260 -15.46 -16.00 12.13
N ALA A 261 -15.73 -14.92 11.40
CA ALA A 261 -15.98 -13.59 11.97
C ALA A 261 -17.25 -13.57 12.84
N ASP A 262 -18.33 -14.17 12.33
CA ASP A 262 -19.62 -14.26 13.03
C ASP A 262 -19.49 -15.12 14.30
N GLY A 263 -18.78 -16.25 14.24
CA GLY A 263 -18.48 -17.11 15.38
C GLY A 263 -17.68 -16.40 16.48
N ALA A 264 -16.80 -15.48 16.08
CA ALA A 264 -16.01 -14.66 17.02
C ALA A 264 -16.72 -13.36 17.46
N GLY A 265 -17.88 -13.02 16.91
CA GLY A 265 -18.59 -11.78 17.16
C GLY A 265 -17.84 -10.54 16.63
N ILE A 266 -17.04 -10.69 15.59
CA ILE A 266 -16.18 -9.64 15.02
C ILE A 266 -16.67 -9.31 13.59
N PRO A 267 -16.90 -8.05 13.21
CA PRO A 267 -17.19 -7.71 11.82
C PRO A 267 -16.09 -8.20 10.87
N LEU A 268 -16.45 -8.79 9.71
CA LEU A 268 -15.49 -9.36 8.77
C LEU A 268 -14.37 -8.37 8.35
N ALA A 269 -14.71 -7.09 8.13
CA ALA A 269 -13.72 -6.07 7.82
C ALA A 269 -12.74 -5.83 8.99
N ALA A 270 -13.23 -5.88 10.22
CA ALA A 270 -12.39 -5.74 11.42
C ALA A 270 -11.49 -6.97 11.62
N LEU A 271 -12.03 -8.17 11.40
CA LEU A 271 -11.25 -9.40 11.39
C LEU A 271 -10.09 -9.32 10.37
N ALA A 272 -10.38 -8.94 9.11
CA ALA A 272 -9.38 -8.83 8.05
C ALA A 272 -8.28 -7.80 8.38
N LEU A 273 -8.65 -6.64 8.92
CA LEU A 273 -7.68 -5.60 9.28
C LEU A 273 -6.84 -5.99 10.49
N ARG A 274 -7.45 -6.56 11.54
CA ARG A 274 -6.74 -7.04 12.74
C ARG A 274 -5.80 -8.19 12.40
N TRP A 275 -6.23 -9.13 11.57
CA TRP A 275 -5.37 -10.21 11.08
C TRP A 275 -4.09 -9.67 10.44
N LEU A 276 -4.22 -8.65 9.57
CA LEU A 276 -3.09 -8.09 8.83
C LEU A 276 -2.17 -7.24 9.71
N LEU A 277 -2.73 -6.40 10.59
CA LEU A 277 -1.98 -5.50 11.49
C LEU A 277 -1.09 -6.24 12.50
N HIS A 278 -1.43 -7.47 12.83
CA HIS A 278 -0.71 -8.26 13.84
C HIS A 278 0.10 -9.41 13.23
N ARG A 279 0.34 -9.40 11.92
CA ARG A 279 1.31 -10.29 11.29
C ARG A 279 2.73 -9.77 11.54
N GLU A 280 3.63 -10.64 12.02
CA GLU A 280 5.04 -10.30 12.23
C GLU A 280 5.74 -9.78 10.97
N SER A 281 5.26 -10.21 9.78
CA SER A 281 5.77 -9.77 8.48
C SER A 281 5.20 -8.43 8.01
N THR A 282 4.38 -7.72 8.82
CA THR A 282 3.71 -6.48 8.42
C THR A 282 4.04 -5.36 9.40
N ASP A 283 4.80 -4.38 8.94
CA ASP A 283 5.16 -3.21 9.75
C ASP A 283 4.10 -2.09 9.67
N ALA A 284 3.42 -1.96 8.52
CA ALA A 284 2.36 -0.96 8.32
C ALA A 284 1.28 -1.47 7.37
N VAL A 285 0.08 -0.93 7.50
CA VAL A 285 -1.07 -1.27 6.66
C VAL A 285 -1.67 -0.02 6.04
N LEU A 286 -1.74 -0.02 4.71
CA LEU A 286 -2.38 1.03 3.93
C LEU A 286 -3.91 0.84 3.93
N ILE A 287 -4.63 1.81 4.45
CA ILE A 287 -6.09 1.82 4.47
C ILE A 287 -6.64 2.87 3.50
N GLY A 288 -7.46 2.43 2.55
CA GLY A 288 -8.25 3.31 1.68
C GLY A 288 -9.69 3.40 2.20
N CYS A 289 -10.23 4.60 2.25
CA CYS A 289 -11.60 4.83 2.69
C CYS A 289 -12.40 5.61 1.63
N SER A 290 -13.70 5.35 1.53
CA SER A 290 -14.63 6.13 0.70
C SER A 290 -15.52 7.07 1.52
N GLY A 291 -15.29 7.17 2.83
CA GLY A 291 -16.02 8.07 3.72
C GLY A 291 -15.64 7.89 5.19
N ALA A 292 -15.98 8.89 6.01
CA ALA A 292 -15.64 8.99 7.43
C ALA A 292 -16.10 7.79 8.26
N GLY A 293 -17.26 7.20 7.95
CA GLY A 293 -17.75 6.00 8.63
C GLY A 293 -16.83 4.80 8.50
N GLN A 294 -16.27 4.59 7.29
CA GLN A 294 -15.30 3.50 7.05
C GLN A 294 -13.98 3.76 7.78
N LEU A 295 -13.48 5.00 7.74
CA LEU A 295 -12.25 5.33 8.46
C LEU A 295 -12.44 5.09 9.98
N ARG A 296 -13.56 5.51 10.55
CA ARG A 296 -13.86 5.26 11.98
C ARG A 296 -13.87 3.76 12.29
N ALA A 297 -14.56 2.95 11.50
CA ALA A 297 -14.61 1.50 11.72
C ALA A 297 -13.21 0.85 11.60
N ASN A 298 -12.36 1.31 10.67
CA ASN A 298 -10.99 0.84 10.56
C ASN A 298 -10.14 1.23 11.78
N LEU A 299 -10.31 2.44 12.32
CA LEU A 299 -9.62 2.90 13.53
C LEU A 299 -10.06 2.11 14.76
N GLU A 300 -11.36 1.85 14.90
CA GLU A 300 -11.91 1.02 15.98
C GLU A 300 -11.37 -0.42 15.89
N ALA A 301 -11.35 -1.01 14.71
CA ALA A 301 -10.77 -2.33 14.47
C ALA A 301 -9.30 -2.39 14.87
N ALA A 302 -8.50 -1.40 14.47
CA ALA A 302 -7.08 -1.34 14.79
C ALA A 302 -6.79 -1.12 16.27
N ALA A 303 -7.69 -0.46 17.00
CA ALA A 303 -7.61 -0.27 18.44
C ALA A 303 -8.02 -1.50 19.26
N ALA A 304 -8.70 -2.47 18.65
CA ALA A 304 -9.18 -3.67 19.34
C ALA A 304 -8.09 -4.72 19.63
N GLY A 305 -6.86 -4.51 19.14
CA GLY A 305 -5.72 -5.39 19.38
C GLY A 305 -5.75 -6.69 18.56
N PRO A 306 -4.84 -7.64 18.87
CA PRO A 306 -4.69 -8.89 18.12
C PRO A 306 -5.96 -9.77 18.20
N LEU A 307 -6.11 -10.62 17.19
CA LEU A 307 -7.15 -11.66 17.20
C LEU A 307 -6.76 -12.79 18.17
N PRO A 308 -7.74 -13.51 18.75
CA PRO A 308 -7.48 -14.75 19.48
C PRO A 308 -6.82 -15.81 18.57
N ASP A 309 -6.00 -16.68 19.15
CA ASP A 309 -5.21 -17.69 18.42
C ASP A 309 -6.07 -18.66 17.61
N ASP A 310 -7.20 -19.08 18.15
CA ASP A 310 -8.18 -19.95 17.48
C ASP A 310 -8.80 -19.28 16.25
N VAL A 311 -9.09 -17.98 16.33
CA VAL A 311 -9.60 -17.17 15.20
C VAL A 311 -8.51 -16.99 14.14
N LEU A 312 -7.25 -16.75 14.56
CA LEU A 312 -6.10 -16.69 13.65
C LEU A 312 -5.91 -18.01 12.92
N GLY A 313 -5.95 -19.14 13.63
CA GLY A 313 -5.83 -20.48 13.07
C GLY A 313 -6.91 -20.74 12.01
N ALA A 314 -8.18 -20.43 12.31
CA ALA A 314 -9.27 -20.58 11.36
C ALA A 314 -9.11 -19.71 10.10
N CYS A 315 -8.62 -18.47 10.24
CA CYS A 315 -8.27 -17.62 9.09
C CYS A 315 -7.13 -18.23 8.25
N ASP A 316 -6.14 -18.84 8.90
CA ASP A 316 -4.99 -19.44 8.24
C ASP A 316 -5.36 -20.71 7.47
N GLU A 317 -6.32 -21.51 7.97
CA GLU A 317 -6.90 -22.66 7.24
C GLU A 317 -7.57 -22.21 5.93
N VAL A 318 -8.37 -21.16 5.96
CA VAL A 318 -8.97 -20.62 4.72
C VAL A 318 -7.90 -20.17 3.73
N GLY A 319 -6.84 -19.52 4.22
CA GLY A 319 -5.71 -19.10 3.38
C GLY A 319 -4.91 -20.28 2.80
N ALA A 320 -4.78 -21.37 3.55
CA ALA A 320 -4.14 -22.60 3.07
C ALA A 320 -4.91 -23.24 1.91
N ASP A 321 -6.24 -23.29 2.03
CA ASP A 321 -7.10 -23.82 0.98
C ASP A 321 -7.05 -22.99 -0.32
N LEU A 322 -6.93 -21.67 -0.20
CA LEU A 322 -6.75 -20.80 -1.37
C LEU A 322 -5.43 -21.05 -2.10
N ARG A 323 -4.38 -21.48 -1.40
CA ARG A 323 -3.13 -21.93 -2.04
C ARG A 323 -3.28 -23.23 -2.80
N GLY A 324 -4.24 -24.04 -2.41
CA GLY A 324 -4.53 -25.33 -3.04
C GLY A 324 -3.48 -26.41 -2.73
N PRO A 325 -3.58 -27.58 -3.38
CA PRO A 325 -2.74 -28.73 -3.07
C PRO A 325 -1.33 -28.67 -3.68
N MET A 326 -0.92 -27.56 -4.26
CA MET A 326 0.42 -27.45 -4.86
C MET A 326 1.50 -27.58 -3.79
N PRO A 327 2.50 -28.46 -3.99
CA PRO A 327 3.61 -28.58 -3.05
C PRO A 327 4.42 -27.28 -3.01
N ALA A 328 5.00 -26.98 -1.86
CA ALA A 328 5.89 -25.84 -1.74
C ALA A 328 7.11 -26.02 -2.67
N TYR A 329 7.48 -24.97 -3.36
CA TYR A 329 8.62 -24.94 -4.28
C TYR A 329 9.95 -25.15 -3.55
N HIS A 330 10.08 -24.62 -2.36
CA HIS A 330 11.27 -24.70 -1.50
C HIS A 330 10.87 -24.90 -0.03
N ARG A 331 11.79 -25.38 0.75
CA ARG A 331 11.60 -25.65 2.19
C ARG A 331 12.56 -24.85 3.05
#